data_6ea856b263c3ef156200d0f60f0346da
#
_entry.id   6ea856b263c3ef156200d0f60f0346da
#
_cell.length_a   1.000
_cell.length_b   1.000
_cell.length_c   1.000
_cell.angle_alpha   90.00
_cell.angle_beta   90.00
_cell.angle_gamma   90.00
#
_symmetry.space_group_name_H-M   'P 1'
#
loop_
_entity.id
_entity.type
_entity.pdbx_description
1 polymer ?
#
loop_
_entity_poly.entity_id
_entity_poly.type
_entity_poly.pdbx_seq_one_letter_code
_entity_poly.pdbx_strand_id
1 'polypeptide(L)'
;MSPARSAERPAVSGRSPDGPGVAAQTPGSPAIHAIELSKRYSGTVALAGLSMTVARGEVFGFLGPNGAGKTTAVKLLLGLARPTGGEAMVLGAPAGDRETRRQIGYLPELFRFQSWLTAREVLVLHCRLLRLPRPRRAAAADEALQVVGLSGRGDDKVGTFSKGMQQRLGLGVALLGEPVLVVLDEPTSALDPVGRHDVRVIIRELRDRGTTVFLNTHLLEEAEHVCDRVTILSKGRSVATGTLGELQGSRPGVRLRITGLPGGWWQPLAAFGRWTADGDWVLVEDMAAGRVPELVAAIISLGGQVEAVIPERQSLEESFLELLGEK
;
A
#
# COMPACT_ATOMS: atom_id res chain seq x y z
N MET A 1 12.30 25.28 32.08
CA MET A 1 12.21 23.93 31.49
C MET A 1 10.84 23.37 31.86
N SER A 2 9.91 23.45 30.95
CA SER A 2 8.54 22.92 31.12
C SER A 2 8.35 21.77 30.11
N PRO A 3 7.81 20.61 30.53
CA PRO A 3 7.63 19.48 29.61
C PRO A 3 6.43 19.73 28.70
N ALA A 4 6.65 19.46 27.41
CA ALA A 4 5.62 19.47 26.37
C ALA A 4 4.51 18.47 26.74
N ARG A 5 3.27 18.95 26.80
CA ARG A 5 2.07 18.12 26.91
C ARG A 5 1.80 17.44 25.56
N SER A 6 1.88 16.12 25.52
CA SER A 6 1.34 15.30 24.45
C SER A 6 -0.17 15.55 24.37
N ALA A 7 -0.64 16.10 23.26
CA ALA A 7 -2.06 16.23 22.98
C ALA A 7 -2.62 14.84 22.61
N GLU A 8 -3.37 14.24 23.50
CA GLU A 8 -4.20 13.05 23.23
C GLU A 8 -5.25 13.42 22.17
N ARG A 9 -5.24 12.70 21.06
CA ARG A 9 -6.28 12.78 20.02
C ARG A 9 -7.56 12.16 20.58
N PRO A 10 -8.73 12.80 20.46
CA PRO A 10 -9.98 12.19 20.87
C PRO A 10 -10.31 10.99 20.00
N ALA A 11 -10.69 9.87 20.64
CA ALA A 11 -11.22 8.69 19.98
C ALA A 11 -12.49 9.05 19.21
N VAL A 12 -12.50 8.76 17.90
CA VAL A 12 -13.67 8.97 17.04
C VAL A 12 -14.73 7.96 17.42
N SER A 13 -15.89 8.47 17.83
CA SER A 13 -17.05 7.72 18.31
C SER A 13 -17.57 6.71 17.29
N GLY A 14 -18.06 5.59 17.84
CA GLY A 14 -18.56 4.42 17.11
C GLY A 14 -19.64 4.71 16.05
N ARG A 15 -19.72 3.81 15.09
CA ARG A 15 -20.69 3.77 13.98
C ARG A 15 -22.11 4.08 14.45
N SER A 16 -22.73 5.12 13.87
CA SER A 16 -24.18 5.34 13.96
C SER A 16 -24.91 4.37 13.02
N PRO A 17 -26.03 3.74 13.46
CA PRO A 17 -26.73 2.71 12.67
C PRO A 17 -27.55 3.21 11.46
N ASP A 18 -27.58 4.50 11.15
CA ASP A 18 -28.46 5.09 10.12
C ASP A 18 -27.70 5.56 8.87
N GLY A 19 -26.83 4.74 8.32
CA GLY A 19 -26.26 4.92 6.97
C GLY A 19 -27.22 4.41 5.89
N PRO A 20 -27.19 4.92 4.63
CA PRO A 20 -28.05 4.43 3.56
C PRO A 20 -27.86 2.92 3.38
N GLY A 21 -28.98 2.18 3.38
CA GLY A 21 -29.07 0.73 3.43
C GLY A 21 -28.02 0.01 2.58
N VAL A 22 -27.12 -0.68 3.27
CA VAL A 22 -26.15 -1.58 2.66
C VAL A 22 -26.96 -2.76 2.12
N ALA A 23 -26.96 -2.94 0.80
CA ALA A 23 -27.48 -4.18 0.20
C ALA A 23 -26.80 -5.35 0.94
N ALA A 24 -27.59 -6.34 1.37
CA ALA A 24 -27.15 -7.46 2.19
C ALA A 24 -25.92 -8.13 1.55
N GLN A 25 -24.74 -7.82 2.10
CA GLN A 25 -23.47 -8.32 1.62
C GLN A 25 -23.35 -9.75 2.14
N THR A 26 -23.18 -10.72 1.26
CA THR A 26 -22.94 -12.11 1.65
C THR A 26 -21.63 -12.15 2.48
N PRO A 27 -21.67 -12.61 3.75
CA PRO A 27 -20.45 -12.75 4.55
C PRO A 27 -19.49 -13.68 3.81
N GLY A 28 -18.26 -13.21 3.56
CA GLY A 28 -17.22 -13.99 2.89
C GLY A 28 -16.96 -13.65 1.42
N SER A 29 -17.75 -12.78 0.74
CA SER A 29 -17.42 -12.37 -0.61
C SER A 29 -16.22 -11.40 -0.64
N PRO A 30 -15.26 -11.55 -1.59
CA PRO A 30 -14.11 -10.68 -1.70
C PRO A 30 -14.52 -9.22 -2.01
N ALA A 31 -13.66 -8.26 -1.68
CA ALA A 31 -13.85 -6.87 -2.05
C ALA A 31 -13.66 -6.66 -3.56
N ILE A 32 -12.69 -7.36 -4.15
CA ILE A 32 -12.45 -7.36 -5.61
C ILE A 32 -12.23 -8.81 -6.04
N HIS A 33 -12.86 -9.20 -7.15
CA HIS A 33 -12.63 -10.47 -7.82
C HIS A 33 -12.61 -10.24 -9.33
N ALA A 34 -11.46 -10.47 -9.94
CA ALA A 34 -11.25 -10.34 -11.39
C ALA A 34 -10.85 -11.70 -11.97
N ILE A 35 -11.45 -12.05 -13.11
CA ILE A 35 -11.22 -13.31 -13.83
C ILE A 35 -10.87 -12.96 -15.29
N GLU A 36 -9.65 -13.33 -15.72
CA GLU A 36 -9.14 -13.14 -17.07
C GLU A 36 -9.39 -11.75 -17.65
N LEU A 37 -9.35 -10.73 -16.77
CA LEU A 37 -9.67 -9.35 -17.11
C LEU A 37 -8.67 -8.81 -18.14
N SER A 38 -9.17 -8.41 -19.30
CA SER A 38 -8.35 -8.04 -20.44
C SER A 38 -8.75 -6.70 -21.02
N LYS A 39 -7.76 -5.94 -21.55
CA LYS A 39 -8.01 -4.67 -22.23
C LYS A 39 -7.03 -4.45 -23.38
N ARG A 40 -7.60 -4.14 -24.54
CA ARG A 40 -6.86 -3.73 -25.73
C ARG A 40 -7.28 -2.32 -26.14
N TYR A 41 -6.31 -1.47 -26.46
CA TYR A 41 -6.52 -0.13 -27.03
C TYR A 41 -5.84 -0.05 -28.39
N SER A 42 -6.58 0.24 -29.45
CA SER A 42 -6.03 0.48 -30.81
C SER A 42 -4.88 -0.47 -31.21
N GLY A 43 -5.06 -1.77 -30.95
CA GLY A 43 -4.07 -2.82 -31.25
C GLY A 43 -3.07 -3.14 -30.12
N THR A 44 -2.88 -2.26 -29.15
CA THR A 44 -1.98 -2.51 -28.00
C THR A 44 -2.72 -3.24 -26.89
N VAL A 45 -2.16 -4.34 -26.41
CA VAL A 45 -2.67 -5.08 -25.24
C VAL A 45 -2.16 -4.40 -23.98
N ALA A 46 -3.06 -3.72 -23.27
CA ALA A 46 -2.74 -3.06 -22.00
C ALA A 46 -2.92 -3.99 -20.79
N LEU A 47 -3.82 -4.97 -20.88
CA LEU A 47 -4.03 -6.00 -19.89
C LEU A 47 -4.34 -7.33 -20.60
N ALA A 48 -3.67 -8.40 -20.23
CA ALA A 48 -3.66 -9.67 -20.97
C ALA A 48 -4.12 -10.86 -20.09
N GLY A 49 -5.30 -10.75 -19.46
CA GLY A 49 -5.87 -11.82 -18.63
C GLY A 49 -5.44 -11.71 -17.18
N LEU A 50 -5.79 -10.60 -16.49
CA LEU A 50 -5.56 -10.44 -15.06
C LEU A 50 -6.60 -11.21 -14.28
N SER A 51 -6.16 -12.17 -13.44
CA SER A 51 -6.98 -12.85 -12.45
C SER A 51 -6.44 -12.55 -11.07
N MET A 52 -7.29 -11.99 -10.18
CA MET A 52 -6.90 -11.66 -8.81
C MET A 52 -8.10 -11.60 -7.86
N THR A 53 -7.84 -11.79 -6.59
CA THR A 53 -8.84 -11.69 -5.51
C THR A 53 -8.29 -10.83 -4.38
N VAL A 54 -9.07 -9.83 -3.95
CA VAL A 54 -8.78 -8.99 -2.80
C VAL A 54 -9.81 -9.27 -1.73
N ALA A 55 -9.36 -9.64 -0.54
CA ALA A 55 -10.22 -9.90 0.60
C ALA A 55 -10.79 -8.58 1.17
N ARG A 56 -11.85 -8.67 1.97
CA ARG A 56 -12.36 -7.50 2.69
C ARG A 56 -11.47 -7.19 3.88
N GLY A 57 -11.23 -5.90 4.11
CA GLY A 57 -10.46 -5.40 5.24
C GLY A 57 -8.94 -5.58 5.11
N GLU A 58 -8.42 -6.09 3.96
CA GLU A 58 -6.98 -6.15 3.73
C GLU A 58 -6.46 -4.90 3.02
N VAL A 59 -5.19 -4.63 3.19
CA VAL A 59 -4.41 -3.70 2.34
C VAL A 59 -3.75 -4.54 1.26
N PHE A 60 -4.22 -4.38 0.03
CA PHE A 60 -3.73 -5.12 -1.12
C PHE A 60 -2.88 -4.24 -2.03
N GLY A 61 -1.62 -4.61 -2.20
CA GLY A 61 -0.67 -3.93 -3.09
C GLY A 61 -0.78 -4.42 -4.53
N PHE A 62 -0.86 -3.48 -5.47
CA PHE A 62 -0.85 -3.76 -6.91
C PHE A 62 0.39 -3.11 -7.52
N LEU A 63 1.42 -3.91 -7.74
CA LEU A 63 2.78 -3.47 -8.00
C LEU A 63 3.19 -3.74 -9.43
N GLY A 64 4.14 -2.99 -9.94
CA GLY A 64 4.71 -3.22 -11.27
C GLY A 64 5.35 -1.98 -11.87
N PRO A 65 6.18 -2.15 -12.90
CA PRO A 65 6.84 -1.03 -13.57
C PRO A 65 5.83 -0.14 -14.31
N ASN A 66 6.30 1.02 -14.74
CA ASN A 66 5.50 1.91 -15.59
C ASN A 66 5.16 1.20 -16.90
N GLY A 67 3.90 1.35 -17.35
CA GLY A 67 3.41 0.65 -18.54
C GLY A 67 3.00 -0.82 -18.33
N ALA A 68 3.11 -1.37 -17.12
CA ALA A 68 2.69 -2.74 -16.84
C ALA A 68 1.18 -3.00 -16.99
N GLY A 69 0.36 -1.94 -17.08
CA GLY A 69 -1.10 -2.05 -17.19
C GLY A 69 -1.85 -1.68 -15.90
N LYS A 70 -1.16 -1.23 -14.86
CA LYS A 70 -1.72 -0.92 -13.53
C LYS A 70 -2.92 0.05 -13.59
N THR A 71 -2.72 1.25 -14.14
CA THR A 71 -3.79 2.26 -14.27
C THR A 71 -4.94 1.76 -15.14
N THR A 72 -4.67 0.89 -16.13
CA THR A 72 -5.72 0.26 -16.93
C THR A 72 -6.57 -0.67 -16.07
N ALA A 73 -5.95 -1.53 -15.24
CA ALA A 73 -6.66 -2.40 -14.32
C ALA A 73 -7.55 -1.60 -13.34
N VAL A 74 -7.00 -0.54 -12.71
CA VAL A 74 -7.76 0.36 -11.84
C VAL A 74 -8.98 0.95 -12.57
N LYS A 75 -8.81 1.44 -13.81
CA LYS A 75 -9.93 1.99 -14.60
C LYS A 75 -11.01 0.94 -14.90
N LEU A 76 -10.64 -0.31 -15.14
CA LEU A 76 -11.59 -1.40 -15.37
C LEU A 76 -12.37 -1.73 -14.09
N LEU A 77 -11.67 -1.88 -12.95
CA LEU A 77 -12.28 -2.17 -11.65
C LEU A 77 -13.25 -1.08 -11.21
N LEU A 78 -12.94 0.18 -11.48
CA LEU A 78 -13.83 1.31 -11.17
C LEU A 78 -14.92 1.54 -12.23
N GLY A 79 -14.94 0.76 -13.32
CA GLY A 79 -15.88 0.94 -14.43
C GLY A 79 -15.69 2.24 -15.20
N LEU A 80 -14.48 2.84 -15.15
CA LEU A 80 -14.06 4.01 -15.93
C LEU A 80 -13.67 3.62 -17.36
N ALA A 81 -13.43 2.33 -17.60
CA ALA A 81 -13.23 1.73 -18.91
C ALA A 81 -13.96 0.38 -18.98
N ARG A 82 -14.32 -0.05 -20.20
CA ARG A 82 -14.93 -1.36 -20.44
C ARG A 82 -13.86 -2.39 -20.76
N PRO A 83 -13.90 -3.60 -20.20
CA PRO A 83 -13.00 -4.68 -20.58
C PRO A 83 -13.24 -5.10 -22.02
N THR A 84 -12.22 -5.70 -22.65
CA THR A 84 -12.33 -6.37 -23.95
C THR A 84 -12.51 -7.89 -23.80
N GLY A 85 -12.25 -8.42 -22.60
CA GLY A 85 -12.45 -9.82 -22.22
C GLY A 85 -12.35 -9.98 -20.71
N GLY A 86 -12.86 -11.09 -20.20
CA GLY A 86 -12.95 -11.35 -18.78
C GLY A 86 -13.97 -10.50 -18.06
N GLU A 87 -14.03 -10.65 -16.75
CA GLU A 87 -14.99 -9.94 -15.90
C GLU A 87 -14.36 -9.54 -14.57
N ALA A 88 -14.97 -8.56 -13.90
CA ALA A 88 -14.60 -8.15 -12.55
C ALA A 88 -15.83 -7.83 -11.72
N MET A 89 -15.82 -8.31 -10.48
CA MET A 89 -16.78 -7.98 -9.43
C MET A 89 -16.09 -7.12 -8.38
N VAL A 90 -16.77 -6.08 -7.93
CA VAL A 90 -16.28 -5.18 -6.87
C VAL A 90 -17.38 -5.05 -5.82
N LEU A 91 -17.06 -5.35 -4.58
CA LEU A 91 -17.99 -5.39 -3.44
C LEU A 91 -19.23 -6.27 -3.69
N GLY A 92 -19.09 -7.31 -4.52
CA GLY A 92 -20.15 -8.25 -4.85
C GLY A 92 -21.05 -7.84 -6.02
N ALA A 93 -20.75 -6.74 -6.71
CA ALA A 93 -21.46 -6.29 -7.91
C ALA A 93 -20.50 -6.19 -9.11
N PRO A 94 -21.01 -6.24 -10.36
CA PRO A 94 -20.18 -6.01 -11.55
C PRO A 94 -19.41 -4.68 -11.48
N ALA A 95 -18.16 -4.69 -11.91
CA ALA A 95 -17.32 -3.50 -11.92
C ALA A 95 -18.02 -2.34 -12.66
N GLY A 96 -18.09 -1.17 -12.01
CA GLY A 96 -18.79 0.00 -12.55
C GLY A 96 -20.26 0.12 -12.16
N ASP A 97 -20.78 -0.79 -11.33
CA ASP A 97 -22.11 -0.61 -10.75
C ASP A 97 -22.23 0.74 -10.02
N ARG A 98 -23.34 1.41 -10.20
CA ARG A 98 -23.51 2.79 -9.75
C ARG A 98 -23.66 2.93 -8.23
N GLU A 99 -24.33 1.99 -7.61
CA GLU A 99 -24.55 2.04 -6.15
C GLU A 99 -23.26 1.59 -5.42
N THR A 100 -22.60 0.58 -5.96
CA THR A 100 -21.29 0.12 -5.46
C THR A 100 -20.24 1.22 -5.52
N ARG A 101 -20.21 2.02 -6.60
CA ARG A 101 -19.25 3.14 -6.72
C ARG A 101 -19.38 4.19 -5.61
N ARG A 102 -20.51 4.33 -4.96
CA ARG A 102 -20.66 5.24 -3.81
C ARG A 102 -19.98 4.75 -2.54
N GLN A 103 -19.66 3.46 -2.49
CA GLN A 103 -18.97 2.83 -1.39
C GLN A 103 -17.46 2.75 -1.64
N ILE A 104 -16.98 3.30 -2.76
CA ILE A 104 -15.59 3.29 -3.19
C ILE A 104 -15.02 4.70 -3.11
N GLY A 105 -13.97 4.87 -2.32
CA GLY A 105 -13.12 6.03 -2.37
C GLY A 105 -12.04 5.86 -3.43
N TYR A 106 -11.75 6.89 -4.20
CA TYR A 106 -10.72 6.82 -5.24
C TYR A 106 -9.83 8.05 -5.24
N LEU A 107 -8.53 7.84 -5.13
CA LEU A 107 -7.50 8.84 -5.37
C LEU A 107 -6.78 8.47 -6.68
N PRO A 108 -7.00 9.17 -7.79
CA PRO A 108 -6.26 8.94 -9.03
C PRO A 108 -4.82 9.50 -8.93
N GLU A 109 -3.89 8.94 -9.72
CA GLU A 109 -2.52 9.44 -9.83
C GLU A 109 -2.48 10.92 -10.24
N LEU A 110 -3.28 11.29 -11.24
CA LEU A 110 -3.38 12.65 -11.74
C LEU A 110 -4.79 13.19 -11.50
N PHE A 111 -4.86 14.25 -10.75
CA PHE A 111 -6.10 14.99 -10.51
C PHE A 111 -5.80 16.49 -10.43
N ARG A 112 -6.85 17.28 -10.63
CA ARG A 112 -6.76 18.74 -10.47
C ARG A 112 -8.03 19.23 -9.81
N PHE A 113 -7.86 20.03 -8.78
CA PHE A 113 -8.95 20.79 -8.19
C PHE A 113 -9.01 22.19 -8.78
N GLN A 114 -10.17 22.80 -8.71
CA GLN A 114 -10.38 24.19 -9.10
C GLN A 114 -9.57 25.10 -8.15
N SER A 115 -8.64 25.85 -8.70
CA SER A 115 -7.69 26.69 -7.94
C SER A 115 -8.37 27.81 -7.13
N TRP A 116 -9.56 28.22 -7.51
CA TRP A 116 -10.34 29.27 -6.85
C TRP A 116 -11.19 28.81 -5.69
N LEU A 117 -11.41 27.47 -5.54
CA LEU A 117 -12.13 26.89 -4.41
C LEU A 117 -11.19 26.78 -3.20
N THR A 118 -11.77 26.88 -2.01
CA THR A 118 -11.09 26.50 -0.77
C THR A 118 -11.06 24.97 -0.62
N ALA A 119 -10.17 24.45 0.22
CA ALA A 119 -10.10 23.00 0.49
C ALA A 119 -11.43 22.48 1.06
N ARG A 120 -12.06 23.23 1.96
CA ARG A 120 -13.39 22.94 2.51
C ARG A 120 -14.47 22.89 1.42
N GLU A 121 -14.47 23.86 0.51
CA GLU A 121 -15.44 23.89 -0.60
C GLU A 121 -15.28 22.69 -1.52
N VAL A 122 -14.04 22.27 -1.81
CA VAL A 122 -13.76 21.03 -2.58
C VAL A 122 -14.38 19.83 -1.87
N LEU A 123 -14.13 19.65 -0.58
CA LEU A 123 -14.67 18.52 0.19
C LEU A 123 -16.20 18.55 0.24
N VAL A 124 -16.80 19.72 0.52
CA VAL A 124 -18.26 19.89 0.54
C VAL A 124 -18.88 19.60 -0.83
N LEU A 125 -18.21 19.98 -1.93
CA LEU A 125 -18.65 19.65 -3.29
C LEU A 125 -18.70 18.12 -3.48
N HIS A 126 -17.65 17.39 -3.07
CA HIS A 126 -17.61 15.94 -3.17
C HIS A 126 -18.62 15.26 -2.23
N CYS A 127 -18.87 15.80 -1.03
CA CYS A 127 -19.99 15.35 -0.18
C CYS A 127 -21.36 15.44 -0.88
N ARG A 128 -21.57 16.49 -1.71
CA ARG A 128 -22.80 16.61 -2.51
C ARG A 128 -22.88 15.55 -3.62
N LEU A 129 -21.76 15.28 -4.28
CA LEU A 129 -21.67 14.26 -5.33
C LEU A 129 -21.94 12.85 -4.76
N LEU A 130 -21.44 12.58 -3.55
CA LEU A 130 -21.72 11.36 -2.78
C LEU A 130 -23.13 11.33 -2.18
N ARG A 131 -23.91 12.41 -2.31
CA ARG A 131 -25.27 12.58 -1.77
C ARG A 131 -25.33 12.49 -0.23
N LEU A 132 -24.27 12.89 0.47
CA LEU A 132 -24.32 13.00 1.92
C LEU A 132 -25.43 13.96 2.35
N PRO A 133 -26.16 13.68 3.44
CA PRO A 133 -27.17 14.58 3.99
C PRO A 133 -26.58 15.96 4.28
N ARG A 134 -27.35 17.03 3.97
CA ARG A 134 -26.86 18.41 4.11
C ARG A 134 -26.28 18.73 5.49
N PRO A 135 -26.89 18.29 6.63
CA PRO A 135 -26.33 18.56 7.95
C PRO A 135 -24.96 17.91 8.21
N ARG A 136 -24.66 16.77 7.58
CA ARG A 136 -23.38 16.05 7.79
C ARG A 136 -22.22 16.57 6.95
N ARG A 137 -22.47 17.39 5.92
CA ARG A 137 -21.43 17.77 4.93
C ARG A 137 -20.28 18.58 5.53
N ALA A 138 -20.61 19.54 6.41
CA ALA A 138 -19.60 20.38 7.03
C ALA A 138 -18.71 19.55 7.98
N ALA A 139 -19.32 18.74 8.84
CA ALA A 139 -18.60 17.87 9.75
C ALA A 139 -17.71 16.88 8.99
N ALA A 140 -18.23 16.22 7.95
CA ALA A 140 -17.45 15.28 7.13
C ALA A 140 -16.26 15.97 6.42
N ALA A 141 -16.42 17.22 5.99
CA ALA A 141 -15.33 17.98 5.41
C ALA A 141 -14.26 18.32 6.46
N ASP A 142 -14.65 18.71 7.68
CA ASP A 142 -13.72 19.01 8.77
C ASP A 142 -12.98 17.76 9.25
N GLU A 143 -13.67 16.63 9.38
CA GLU A 143 -13.08 15.32 9.69
C GLU A 143 -12.05 14.91 8.63
N ALA A 144 -12.40 15.05 7.34
CA ALA A 144 -11.48 14.73 6.26
C ALA A 144 -10.22 15.63 6.32
N LEU A 145 -10.36 16.94 6.54
CA LEU A 145 -9.24 17.86 6.71
C LEU A 145 -8.35 17.47 7.90
N GLN A 146 -8.96 17.01 8.99
CA GLN A 146 -8.23 16.57 10.18
C GLN A 146 -7.43 15.31 9.89
N VAL A 147 -8.04 14.30 9.28
CA VAL A 147 -7.39 13.02 8.95
C VAL A 147 -6.15 13.24 8.08
N VAL A 148 -6.23 14.14 7.09
CA VAL A 148 -5.12 14.39 6.15
C VAL A 148 -4.16 15.50 6.60
N GLY A 149 -4.30 16.02 7.85
CA GLY A 149 -3.40 17.02 8.42
C GLY A 149 -3.52 18.41 7.79
N LEU A 150 -4.73 18.78 7.32
CA LEU A 150 -5.05 20.08 6.72
C LEU A 150 -6.06 20.91 7.53
N SER A 151 -6.29 20.60 8.83
CA SER A 151 -7.30 21.27 9.68
C SER A 151 -7.19 22.79 9.68
N GLY A 152 -5.97 23.34 9.73
CA GLY A 152 -5.73 24.80 9.73
C GLY A 152 -5.77 25.46 8.34
N ARG A 153 -6.02 24.71 7.29
CA ARG A 153 -5.93 25.13 5.88
C ARG A 153 -7.24 24.98 5.11
N GLY A 154 -8.33 24.68 5.83
CA GLY A 154 -9.64 24.41 5.22
C GLY A 154 -10.19 25.57 4.39
N ASP A 155 -9.93 26.81 4.81
CA ASP A 155 -10.45 28.02 4.19
C ASP A 155 -9.46 28.66 3.19
N ASP A 156 -8.27 28.04 3.02
CA ASP A 156 -7.30 28.48 2.02
C ASP A 156 -7.68 27.95 0.63
N LYS A 157 -7.42 28.78 -0.39
CA LYS A 157 -7.65 28.40 -1.80
C LYS A 157 -6.68 27.29 -2.23
N VAL A 158 -7.18 26.29 -2.91
CA VAL A 158 -6.37 25.15 -3.38
C VAL A 158 -5.27 25.58 -4.35
N GLY A 159 -5.46 26.69 -5.05
CA GLY A 159 -4.43 27.28 -5.91
C GLY A 159 -3.16 27.70 -5.17
N THR A 160 -3.21 27.89 -3.85
CA THR A 160 -2.03 28.21 -3.01
C THR A 160 -1.36 26.96 -2.40
N PHE A 161 -1.94 25.78 -2.62
CA PHE A 161 -1.44 24.55 -2.04
C PHE A 161 -0.20 24.02 -2.77
N SER A 162 0.78 23.53 -2.02
CA SER A 162 1.85 22.71 -2.59
C SER A 162 1.29 21.43 -3.21
N LYS A 163 2.06 20.74 -4.06
CA LYS A 163 1.66 19.43 -4.61
C LYS A 163 1.33 18.43 -3.51
N GLY A 164 2.12 18.39 -2.44
CA GLY A 164 1.85 17.51 -1.29
C GLY A 164 0.56 17.85 -0.55
N MET A 165 0.24 19.15 -0.38
CA MET A 165 -1.06 19.55 0.21
C MET A 165 -2.24 19.20 -0.70
N GLN A 166 -2.09 19.34 -2.02
CA GLN A 166 -3.12 18.90 -2.97
C GLN A 166 -3.31 17.38 -2.91
N GLN A 167 -2.21 16.61 -2.80
CA GLN A 167 -2.26 15.15 -2.65
C GLN A 167 -3.00 14.74 -1.37
N ARG A 168 -2.69 15.37 -0.23
CA ARG A 168 -3.41 15.18 1.03
C ARG A 168 -4.90 15.52 0.91
N LEU A 169 -5.25 16.62 0.25
CA LEU A 169 -6.65 16.97 -0.02
C LEU A 169 -7.34 15.92 -0.89
N GLY A 170 -6.66 15.39 -1.92
CA GLY A 170 -7.15 14.30 -2.76
C GLY A 170 -7.43 13.03 -1.96
N LEU A 171 -6.53 12.70 -1.03
CA LEU A 171 -6.75 11.60 -0.09
C LEU A 171 -7.97 11.88 0.80
N GLY A 172 -8.13 13.09 1.33
CA GLY A 172 -9.31 13.49 2.08
C GLY A 172 -10.61 13.32 1.29
N VAL A 173 -10.60 13.67 0.00
CA VAL A 173 -11.74 13.43 -0.90
C VAL A 173 -12.05 11.94 -1.04
N ALA A 174 -11.03 11.09 -1.19
CA ALA A 174 -11.21 9.64 -1.31
C ALA A 174 -11.78 9.01 -0.03
N LEU A 175 -11.60 9.62 1.13
CA LEU A 175 -12.08 9.11 2.41
C LEU A 175 -13.49 9.59 2.79
N LEU A 176 -14.08 10.53 2.03
CA LEU A 176 -15.43 11.03 2.31
C LEU A 176 -16.49 9.93 2.26
N GLY A 177 -17.39 9.96 3.22
CA GLY A 177 -18.55 9.05 3.25
C GLY A 177 -18.23 7.66 3.77
N GLU A 178 -17.09 7.47 4.45
CA GLU A 178 -16.68 6.20 5.07
C GLU A 178 -16.71 5.02 4.08
N PRO A 179 -15.90 5.07 3.01
CA PRO A 179 -15.93 4.05 1.96
C PRO A 179 -15.57 2.66 2.51
N VAL A 180 -16.16 1.62 1.93
CA VAL A 180 -15.86 0.20 2.24
C VAL A 180 -14.59 -0.25 1.54
N LEU A 181 -14.32 0.32 0.36
CA LEU A 181 -13.11 0.10 -0.45
C LEU A 181 -12.48 1.45 -0.80
N VAL A 182 -11.18 1.60 -0.56
CA VAL A 182 -10.41 2.76 -0.99
C VAL A 182 -9.38 2.32 -2.02
N VAL A 183 -9.41 2.93 -3.21
CA VAL A 183 -8.44 2.70 -4.29
C VAL A 183 -7.51 3.90 -4.34
N LEU A 184 -6.23 3.67 -4.10
CA LEU A 184 -5.19 4.69 -4.08
C LEU A 184 -4.21 4.45 -5.24
N ASP A 185 -4.16 5.37 -6.18
CA ASP A 185 -3.28 5.31 -7.35
C ASP A 185 -2.10 6.26 -7.13
N GLU A 186 -0.91 5.72 -6.82
CA GLU A 186 0.31 6.45 -6.50
C GLU A 186 0.15 7.53 -5.40
N PRO A 187 -0.38 7.18 -4.21
CA PRO A 187 -0.76 8.17 -3.20
C PRO A 187 0.40 8.95 -2.60
N THR A 188 1.63 8.44 -2.71
CA THR A 188 2.83 9.00 -2.07
C THR A 188 3.80 9.66 -3.05
N SER A 189 3.53 9.63 -4.36
CA SER A 189 4.47 10.06 -5.42
C SER A 189 4.89 11.53 -5.33
N ALA A 190 4.01 12.40 -4.80
CA ALA A 190 4.27 13.84 -4.67
C ALA A 190 4.65 14.28 -3.25
N LEU A 191 4.92 13.34 -2.33
CA LEU A 191 5.14 13.59 -0.93
C LEU A 191 6.62 13.43 -0.54
N ASP A 192 7.03 14.24 0.43
CA ASP A 192 8.29 14.09 1.15
C ASP A 192 8.24 12.87 2.12
N PRO A 193 9.35 12.46 2.72
CA PRO A 193 9.38 11.31 3.63
C PRO A 193 8.38 11.41 4.79
N VAL A 194 8.15 12.61 5.35
CA VAL A 194 7.17 12.82 6.42
C VAL A 194 5.76 12.62 5.90
N GLY A 195 5.46 13.18 4.73
CA GLY A 195 4.17 13.01 4.08
C GLY A 195 3.86 11.56 3.71
N ARG A 196 4.87 10.79 3.27
CA ARG A 196 4.73 9.35 3.02
C ARG A 196 4.42 8.59 4.29
N HIS A 197 5.12 8.90 5.39
CA HIS A 197 4.84 8.32 6.70
C HIS A 197 3.37 8.56 7.12
N ASP A 198 2.87 9.79 6.98
CA ASP A 198 1.48 10.12 7.35
C ASP A 198 0.47 9.33 6.52
N VAL A 199 0.70 9.16 5.21
CA VAL A 199 -0.17 8.33 4.36
C VAL A 199 -0.14 6.88 4.80
N ARG A 200 1.02 6.33 5.17
CA ARG A 200 1.12 4.96 5.71
C ARG A 200 0.32 4.79 7.01
N VAL A 201 0.36 5.79 7.90
CA VAL A 201 -0.47 5.78 9.11
C VAL A 201 -1.95 5.75 8.76
N ILE A 202 -2.40 6.61 7.85
CA ILE A 202 -3.80 6.66 7.41
C ILE A 202 -4.23 5.30 6.80
N ILE A 203 -3.41 4.67 5.96
CA ILE A 203 -3.71 3.36 5.37
C ILE A 203 -3.89 2.29 6.46
N ARG A 204 -3.02 2.27 7.48
CA ARG A 204 -3.13 1.33 8.60
C ARG A 204 -4.40 1.57 9.41
N GLU A 205 -4.72 2.83 9.73
CA GLU A 205 -5.95 3.19 10.43
C GLU A 205 -7.22 2.76 9.66
N LEU A 206 -7.21 2.87 8.33
CA LEU A 206 -8.31 2.39 7.48
C LEU A 206 -8.48 0.87 7.59
N ARG A 207 -7.37 0.12 7.49
CA ARG A 207 -7.37 -1.34 7.65
C ARG A 207 -7.91 -1.74 9.03
N ASP A 208 -7.41 -1.10 10.09
CA ASP A 208 -7.80 -1.41 11.47
C ASP A 208 -9.29 -1.14 11.74
N ARG A 209 -9.91 -0.26 10.94
CA ARG A 209 -11.38 -0.04 10.92
C ARG A 209 -12.13 -1.02 10.01
N GLY A 210 -11.43 -1.95 9.35
CA GLY A 210 -12.02 -2.94 8.43
C GLY A 210 -12.28 -2.40 7.02
N THR A 211 -11.76 -1.23 6.65
CA THR A 211 -11.82 -0.72 5.28
C THR A 211 -10.81 -1.48 4.41
N THR A 212 -11.24 -1.94 3.26
CA THR A 212 -10.34 -2.53 2.26
C THR A 212 -9.57 -1.43 1.55
N VAL A 213 -8.26 -1.59 1.40
CA VAL A 213 -7.42 -0.65 0.65
C VAL A 213 -6.76 -1.36 -0.52
N PHE A 214 -6.99 -0.85 -1.73
CA PHE A 214 -6.29 -1.27 -2.94
C PHE A 214 -5.25 -0.21 -3.28
N LEU A 215 -3.97 -0.52 -3.03
CA LEU A 215 -2.84 0.39 -3.21
C LEU A 215 -2.13 0.07 -4.53
N ASN A 216 -2.27 0.94 -5.53
CA ASN A 216 -1.48 0.88 -6.75
C ASN A 216 -0.24 1.74 -6.60
N THR A 217 0.95 1.13 -6.67
CA THR A 217 2.22 1.84 -6.58
C THR A 217 3.34 1.12 -7.34
N HIS A 218 4.37 1.86 -7.72
CA HIS A 218 5.63 1.32 -8.21
C HIS A 218 6.72 1.33 -7.13
N LEU A 219 6.44 1.92 -5.96
CA LEU A 219 7.36 2.00 -4.82
C LEU A 219 7.19 0.76 -3.95
N LEU A 220 8.09 -0.20 -4.11
CA LEU A 220 8.05 -1.49 -3.40
C LEU A 220 8.18 -1.32 -1.89
N GLU A 221 9.06 -0.40 -1.45
CA GLU A 221 9.23 -0.04 -0.04
C GLU A 221 7.92 0.41 0.62
N GLU A 222 7.10 1.21 -0.08
CA GLU A 222 5.80 1.64 0.45
C GLU A 222 4.85 0.46 0.65
N ALA A 223 4.84 -0.49 -0.30
CA ALA A 223 4.04 -1.70 -0.20
C ALA A 223 4.49 -2.60 0.97
N GLU A 224 5.80 -2.77 1.17
CA GLU A 224 6.35 -3.55 2.28
C GLU A 224 5.89 -3.04 3.65
N HIS A 225 5.68 -1.73 3.78
CA HIS A 225 5.30 -1.13 5.05
C HIS A 225 3.81 -1.27 5.40
N VAL A 226 2.93 -1.44 4.42
CA VAL A 226 1.48 -1.33 4.66
C VAL A 226 0.64 -2.47 4.10
N CYS A 227 1.12 -3.22 3.09
CA CYS A 227 0.33 -4.26 2.44
C CYS A 227 0.35 -5.58 3.21
N ASP A 228 -0.79 -6.25 3.26
CA ASP A 228 -0.90 -7.62 3.77
C ASP A 228 -0.56 -8.63 2.67
N ARG A 229 -1.02 -8.35 1.43
CA ARG A 229 -0.75 -9.14 0.22
C ARG A 229 -0.49 -8.22 -0.96
N VAL A 230 0.23 -8.73 -1.94
CA VAL A 230 0.53 -7.98 -3.18
C VAL A 230 0.37 -8.84 -4.42
N THR A 231 0.09 -8.18 -5.54
CA THR A 231 0.24 -8.75 -6.90
C THR A 231 1.26 -7.93 -7.66
N ILE A 232 2.21 -8.62 -8.27
CA ILE A 232 3.19 -8.05 -9.18
C ILE A 232 2.69 -8.18 -10.61
N LEU A 233 2.53 -7.04 -11.29
CA LEU A 233 2.09 -6.97 -12.68
C LEU A 233 3.26 -6.66 -13.61
N SER A 234 3.39 -7.41 -14.69
CA SER A 234 4.33 -7.14 -15.78
C SER A 234 3.68 -7.40 -17.12
N LYS A 235 3.85 -6.48 -18.07
CA LYS A 235 3.35 -6.60 -19.46
C LYS A 235 1.87 -7.03 -19.54
N GLY A 236 1.05 -6.49 -18.63
CA GLY A 236 -0.40 -6.75 -18.57
C GLY A 236 -0.80 -8.10 -17.96
N ARG A 237 0.11 -8.83 -17.33
CA ARG A 237 -0.15 -10.10 -16.64
C ARG A 237 0.30 -10.07 -15.19
N SER A 238 -0.37 -10.78 -14.31
CA SER A 238 0.16 -11.03 -12.96
C SER A 238 1.30 -12.05 -13.06
N VAL A 239 2.46 -11.68 -12.52
CA VAL A 239 3.67 -12.54 -12.47
C VAL A 239 3.70 -13.31 -11.16
N ALA A 240 3.33 -12.66 -10.06
CA ALA A 240 3.28 -13.27 -8.75
C ALA A 240 2.17 -12.61 -7.91
N THR A 241 1.58 -13.40 -7.01
CA THR A 241 0.58 -12.92 -6.03
C THR A 241 0.78 -13.70 -4.74
N GLY A 242 0.84 -13.01 -3.61
CA GLY A 242 1.03 -13.64 -2.30
C GLY A 242 1.15 -12.61 -1.18
N THR A 243 1.37 -13.08 0.03
CA THR A 243 1.80 -12.25 1.15
C THR A 243 3.22 -11.75 0.92
N LEU A 244 3.61 -10.67 1.58
CA LEU A 244 4.99 -10.16 1.50
C LEU A 244 6.01 -11.24 1.85
N GLY A 245 5.74 -12.03 2.92
CA GLY A 245 6.65 -13.09 3.33
C GLY A 245 6.78 -14.24 2.32
N GLU A 246 5.72 -14.56 1.55
CA GLU A 246 5.78 -15.56 0.48
C GLU A 246 6.58 -15.07 -0.73
N LEU A 247 6.49 -13.78 -1.03
CA LEU A 247 7.13 -13.17 -2.21
C LEU A 247 8.58 -12.74 -1.96
N GLN A 248 8.93 -12.39 -0.74
CA GLN A 248 10.29 -12.05 -0.33
C GLN A 248 11.25 -13.22 -0.31
N GLY A 249 10.81 -14.41 -0.72
CA GLY A 249 11.64 -15.61 -0.82
C GLY A 249 12.20 -16.08 0.52
N SER A 250 12.32 -17.38 0.66
CA SER A 250 12.96 -17.99 1.83
C SER A 250 14.47 -18.14 1.56
N ARG A 251 15.18 -17.04 1.45
CA ARG A 251 16.62 -17.06 1.67
C ARG A 251 16.88 -16.39 3.01
N PRO A 252 16.63 -17.12 4.13
CA PRO A 252 16.96 -16.57 5.42
C PRO A 252 18.46 -16.40 5.48
N GLY A 253 18.89 -15.16 5.67
CA GLY A 253 20.29 -14.80 5.80
C GLY A 253 20.52 -13.99 7.05
N VAL A 254 21.77 -13.86 7.42
CA VAL A 254 22.20 -12.96 8.49
C VAL A 254 23.43 -12.21 8.01
N ARG A 255 23.38 -10.90 8.10
CA ARG A 255 24.54 -10.03 7.90
C ARG A 255 25.18 -9.78 9.25
N LEU A 256 26.46 -10.06 9.33
CA LEU A 256 27.26 -9.96 10.54
C LEU A 256 28.40 -8.96 10.33
N ARG A 257 28.68 -8.18 11.35
CA ARG A 257 29.94 -7.45 11.45
C ARG A 257 30.77 -8.10 12.51
N ILE A 258 31.92 -8.67 12.07
CA ILE A 258 32.78 -9.53 12.90
C ILE A 258 34.20 -9.04 12.79
N THR A 259 34.88 -8.99 13.94
CA THR A 259 36.30 -8.67 14.03
C THR A 259 37.04 -9.71 14.86
N GLY A 260 38.39 -9.73 14.77
CA GLY A 260 39.25 -10.58 15.62
C GLY A 260 39.28 -12.05 15.25
N LEU A 261 38.77 -12.48 14.11
CA LEU A 261 38.81 -13.88 13.68
C LEU A 261 40.16 -14.26 13.02
N PRO A 262 40.66 -15.47 13.27
CA PRO A 262 41.89 -15.98 12.65
C PRO A 262 41.68 -16.30 11.17
N GLY A 263 42.76 -16.40 10.35
CA GLY A 263 42.64 -16.82 8.96
C GLY A 263 41.93 -18.18 8.81
N GLY A 264 41.01 -18.32 7.85
CA GLY A 264 40.27 -19.59 7.62
C GLY A 264 39.10 -19.84 8.56
N TRP A 265 38.67 -18.85 9.30
CA TRP A 265 37.58 -18.92 10.29
C TRP A 265 36.22 -19.43 9.74
N TRP A 266 35.99 -19.30 8.43
CA TRP A 266 34.75 -19.74 7.78
C TRP A 266 34.61 -21.26 7.68
N GLN A 267 35.73 -22.02 7.71
CA GLN A 267 35.70 -23.48 7.56
C GLN A 267 34.88 -24.18 8.66
N PRO A 268 35.10 -23.91 9.97
CA PRO A 268 34.29 -24.51 11.03
C PRO A 268 32.85 -23.98 11.06
N LEU A 269 32.58 -22.84 10.41
CA LEU A 269 31.26 -22.21 10.35
C LEU A 269 30.48 -22.53 9.06
N ALA A 270 31.05 -23.30 8.13
CA ALA A 270 30.47 -23.66 6.85
C ALA A 270 29.07 -24.38 6.99
N ALA A 271 28.85 -25.07 8.12
CA ALA A 271 27.61 -25.75 8.42
C ALA A 271 26.42 -24.78 8.69
N PHE A 272 26.67 -23.49 8.86
CA PHE A 272 25.61 -22.49 9.08
C PHE A 272 25.01 -21.94 7.79
N GLY A 273 25.71 -22.06 6.66
CA GLY A 273 25.22 -21.54 5.37
C GLY A 273 26.41 -21.15 4.46
N ARG A 274 26.05 -20.46 3.37
CA ARG A 274 27.02 -19.91 2.42
C ARG A 274 27.47 -18.52 2.87
N TRP A 275 28.80 -18.33 2.91
CA TRP A 275 29.45 -17.14 3.41
C TRP A 275 29.90 -16.24 2.25
N THR A 276 29.53 -14.97 2.27
CA THR A 276 29.96 -13.97 1.28
C THR A 276 30.47 -12.74 2.02
N ALA A 277 31.63 -12.25 1.66
CA ALA A 277 32.17 -10.99 2.19
C ALA A 277 31.56 -9.79 1.46
N ASP A 278 31.17 -8.79 2.21
CA ASP A 278 30.60 -7.53 1.72
C ASP A 278 31.19 -6.35 2.50
N GLY A 279 32.38 -5.92 2.09
CA GLY A 279 33.19 -4.92 2.80
C GLY A 279 33.53 -5.36 4.22
N ASP A 280 33.12 -4.57 5.23
CA ASP A 280 33.31 -4.87 6.65
C ASP A 280 32.24 -5.83 7.20
N TRP A 281 31.34 -6.29 6.36
CA TRP A 281 30.25 -7.18 6.69
C TRP A 281 30.46 -8.55 6.09
N VAL A 282 29.85 -9.54 6.69
CA VAL A 282 29.78 -10.90 6.18
C VAL A 282 28.35 -11.34 6.14
N LEU A 283 27.92 -11.80 4.97
CA LEU A 283 26.60 -12.36 4.76
C LEU A 283 26.65 -13.87 4.89
N VAL A 284 25.74 -14.44 5.66
CA VAL A 284 25.48 -15.88 5.76
C VAL A 284 24.13 -16.16 5.14
N GLU A 285 24.12 -16.74 3.95
CA GLU A 285 22.91 -17.11 3.21
C GLU A 285 22.47 -18.53 3.56
N ASP A 286 21.20 -18.85 3.30
CA ASP A 286 20.59 -20.17 3.47
C ASP A 286 20.57 -20.66 4.93
N MET A 287 20.58 -19.74 5.90
CA MET A 287 20.59 -20.07 7.33
C MET A 287 19.21 -19.86 7.95
N ALA A 288 18.67 -20.88 8.62
CA ALA A 288 17.42 -20.76 9.36
C ALA A 288 17.53 -19.69 10.47
N ALA A 289 16.56 -18.76 10.56
CA ALA A 289 16.59 -17.63 11.50
C ALA A 289 16.77 -18.07 12.98
N GLY A 290 16.26 -19.23 13.37
CA GLY A 290 16.41 -19.79 14.72
C GLY A 290 17.85 -20.19 15.10
N ARG A 291 18.76 -20.28 14.14
CA ARG A 291 20.16 -20.69 14.38
C ARG A 291 21.12 -19.51 14.62
N VAL A 292 20.62 -18.27 14.59
CA VAL A 292 21.44 -17.08 14.83
C VAL A 292 22.16 -17.13 16.19
N PRO A 293 21.54 -17.53 17.32
CA PRO A 293 22.24 -17.65 18.60
C PRO A 293 23.38 -18.67 18.57
N GLU A 294 23.18 -19.82 17.88
CA GLU A 294 24.22 -20.86 17.73
C GLU A 294 25.39 -20.32 16.92
N LEU A 295 25.11 -19.59 15.84
CA LEU A 295 26.14 -18.98 15.00
C LEU A 295 26.98 -17.97 15.78
N VAL A 296 26.32 -17.07 16.53
CA VAL A 296 27.04 -16.07 17.37
C VAL A 296 27.88 -16.73 18.41
N ALA A 297 27.37 -17.78 19.08
CA ALA A 297 28.17 -18.55 20.06
C ALA A 297 29.38 -19.22 19.43
N ALA A 298 29.24 -19.80 18.23
CA ALA A 298 30.36 -20.42 17.50
C ALA A 298 31.44 -19.39 17.10
N ILE A 299 31.05 -18.19 16.64
CA ILE A 299 31.97 -17.10 16.31
C ILE A 299 32.76 -16.67 17.55
N ILE A 300 32.11 -16.49 18.70
CA ILE A 300 32.75 -16.10 19.95
C ILE A 300 33.71 -17.20 20.41
N SER A 301 33.36 -18.47 20.27
CA SER A 301 34.23 -19.59 20.64
C SER A 301 35.51 -19.68 19.81
N LEU A 302 35.49 -19.14 18.60
CA LEU A 302 36.69 -18.99 17.73
C LEU A 302 37.53 -17.75 18.03
N GLY A 303 37.15 -16.95 19.03
CA GLY A 303 37.85 -15.74 19.43
C GLY A 303 37.38 -14.49 18.69
N GLY A 304 36.34 -14.59 17.86
CA GLY A 304 35.74 -13.46 17.14
C GLY A 304 34.91 -12.56 18.06
N GLN A 305 34.86 -11.30 17.70
CA GLN A 305 33.98 -10.31 18.31
C GLN A 305 32.81 -9.98 17.33
N VAL A 306 31.58 -10.10 17.78
CA VAL A 306 30.40 -9.78 16.99
C VAL A 306 29.92 -8.36 17.34
N GLU A 307 30.10 -7.44 16.42
CA GLU A 307 29.72 -6.02 16.60
C GLU A 307 28.27 -5.76 16.24
N ALA A 308 27.76 -6.48 15.23
CA ALA A 308 26.37 -6.36 14.80
C ALA A 308 25.85 -7.66 14.20
N VAL A 309 24.55 -7.90 14.37
CA VAL A 309 23.80 -9.01 13.77
C VAL A 309 22.52 -8.45 13.19
N ILE A 310 22.38 -8.51 11.88
CA ILE A 310 21.20 -8.01 11.17
C ILE A 310 20.58 -9.20 10.42
N PRO A 311 19.38 -9.66 10.81
CA PRO A 311 18.68 -10.66 10.02
C PRO A 311 18.43 -10.09 8.62
N GLU A 312 18.85 -10.80 7.61
CA GLU A 312 18.63 -10.39 6.23
C GLU A 312 17.46 -11.19 5.65
N ARG A 313 16.53 -10.46 5.09
CA ARG A 313 15.46 -11.02 4.27
C ARG A 313 15.64 -10.44 2.89
N GLN A 314 15.46 -11.23 1.87
CA GLN A 314 15.42 -10.71 0.51
C GLN A 314 14.38 -9.58 0.47
N SER A 315 14.76 -8.42 -0.02
CA SER A 315 13.81 -7.30 -0.19
C SER A 315 12.77 -7.65 -1.25
N LEU A 316 11.61 -7.04 -1.18
CA LEU A 316 10.62 -7.18 -2.24
C LEU A 316 11.18 -6.69 -3.58
N GLU A 317 12.13 -5.74 -3.56
CA GLU A 317 12.79 -5.21 -4.74
C GLU A 317 13.68 -6.26 -5.42
N GLU A 318 14.49 -6.98 -4.66
CA GLU A 318 15.31 -8.07 -5.20
C GLU A 318 14.45 -9.19 -5.78
N SER A 319 13.41 -9.60 -5.05
CA SER A 319 12.45 -10.60 -5.53
C SER A 319 11.72 -10.12 -6.79
N PHE A 320 11.39 -8.85 -6.85
CA PHE A 320 10.74 -8.22 -8.00
C PHE A 320 11.63 -8.25 -9.24
N LEU A 321 12.93 -7.90 -9.11
CA LEU A 321 13.90 -7.94 -10.21
C LEU A 321 14.12 -9.37 -10.71
N GLU A 322 14.22 -10.34 -9.80
CA GLU A 322 14.33 -11.77 -10.17
C GLU A 322 13.08 -12.25 -10.95
N LEU A 323 11.86 -11.88 -10.50
CA LEU A 323 10.61 -12.26 -11.16
C LEU A 323 10.42 -11.62 -12.53
N LEU A 324 10.99 -10.42 -12.74
CA LEU A 324 10.96 -9.76 -14.06
C LEU A 324 12.04 -10.26 -15.02
N GLY A 325 13.01 -11.05 -14.54
CA GLY A 325 14.15 -11.52 -15.33
C GLY A 325 15.18 -10.42 -15.62
N GLU A 326 15.15 -9.32 -14.89
CA GLU A 326 16.13 -8.25 -14.94
C GLU A 326 17.22 -8.54 -13.89
N LYS A 327 18.37 -9.12 -14.34
CA LYS A 327 19.58 -9.30 -13.56
C LYS A 327 20.55 -8.17 -13.82
#